data_299621cfac6c6b57e8004b1c5eb341a2
#
_entry.id   299621cfac6c6b57e8004b1c5eb341a2
#
_cell.length_a   1.000
_cell.length_b   1.000
_cell.length_c   1.000
_cell.angle_alpha   90.00
_cell.angle_beta   90.00
_cell.angle_gamma   90.00
#
_symmetry.space_group_name_H-M   'P 1'
#
loop_
_entity.id
_entity.type
_entity.pdbx_description
1 polymer ?
#
loop_
_entity_poly.entity_id
_entity_poly.type
_entity_poly.pdbx_seq_one_letter_code
_entity_poly.pdbx_strand_id
1 'polypeptide(L)'
;MTEDLATGALVPFSFDHLMRNVPKIGRLGYALDHVEIDPPIDSSNMNPAHWAQVAKMIADAYDDFDGFVVLHGTDTMAYTASALSFMLRGLAKPVILTGSQLPIGEIREDGTENLITALQIAAARTGDGAPMVQEVAISFGRHLWRGNRAMKVSSTNFGAFASYNYPPLADMDLHIVYRERLLARPAAGTALAPLYAMDDAVAVAFLYPGITEAALRPQLLAPGAKAVVLRTFGAGNAPTETWFTDLVAEAVGAGKVVVNVTQCPAGGVEEKRYATGDALAKAGVVSGCDMTCEAAIAKLMHLFGQGLSATEVAAAMTRPLAGELTVGE
;
A
#
# COMPACT_ATOMS: atom_id res chain seq x y z
N MET A 1 17.48 -3.67 10.48
CA MET A 1 18.37 -4.76 10.04
C MET A 1 19.75 -4.47 10.57
N THR A 2 20.47 -5.47 10.98
CA THR A 2 21.90 -5.43 11.37
C THR A 2 22.59 -6.63 10.72
N GLU A 3 23.92 -6.51 10.47
CA GLU A 3 24.68 -7.62 9.93
C GLU A 3 24.96 -8.64 11.05
N ASP A 4 24.59 -9.88 10.83
CA ASP A 4 25.06 -11.00 11.65
C ASP A 4 26.51 -11.30 11.31
N LEU A 5 27.41 -10.98 12.22
CA LEU A 5 28.87 -11.14 12.02
C LEU A 5 29.32 -12.59 11.75
N ALA A 6 28.49 -13.59 12.07
CA ALA A 6 28.80 -14.99 11.84
C ALA A 6 28.42 -15.45 10.42
N THR A 7 27.36 -14.90 9.88
CA THR A 7 26.79 -15.31 8.57
C THR A 7 26.94 -14.26 7.47
N GLY A 8 27.21 -13.00 7.82
CA GLY A 8 27.18 -11.85 6.92
C GLY A 8 25.75 -11.51 6.44
N ALA A 9 24.73 -12.15 6.97
CA ALA A 9 23.35 -11.92 6.60
C ALA A 9 22.76 -10.73 7.36
N LEU A 10 21.88 -9.96 6.70
CA LEU A 10 21.11 -8.91 7.34
C LEU A 10 19.94 -9.52 8.12
N VAL A 11 19.96 -9.33 9.45
CA VAL A 11 18.91 -9.81 10.35
C VAL A 11 18.18 -8.64 10.99
N PRO A 12 16.89 -8.78 11.33
CA PRO A 12 16.18 -7.77 12.11
C PRO A 12 16.86 -7.54 13.47
N PHE A 13 16.73 -6.33 14.01
CA PHE A 13 17.27 -5.99 15.32
C PHE A 13 16.18 -5.35 16.22
N SER A 14 16.41 -5.41 17.53
CA SER A 14 15.47 -4.91 18.55
C SER A 14 15.42 -3.38 18.61
N PHE A 15 14.33 -2.84 19.16
CA PHE A 15 14.17 -1.40 19.41
C PHE A 15 15.25 -0.86 20.35
N ASP A 16 15.67 -1.61 21.36
CA ASP A 16 16.79 -1.21 22.23
C ASP A 16 18.10 -1.01 21.49
N HIS A 17 18.34 -1.84 20.46
CA HIS A 17 19.49 -1.67 19.58
C HIS A 17 19.36 -0.38 18.76
N LEU A 18 18.18 -0.10 18.25
CA LEU A 18 17.88 1.12 17.50
C LEU A 18 18.09 2.36 18.37
N MET A 19 17.57 2.39 19.59
CA MET A 19 17.73 3.54 20.52
C MET A 19 19.19 3.81 20.88
N ARG A 20 20.01 2.77 21.00
CA ARG A 20 21.45 2.90 21.22
C ARG A 20 22.20 3.49 20.03
N ASN A 21 21.77 3.17 18.82
CA ASN A 21 22.41 3.64 17.58
C ASN A 21 21.86 4.99 17.09
N VAL A 22 20.68 5.40 17.55
CA VAL A 22 20.04 6.68 17.17
C VAL A 22 19.75 7.54 18.40
N PRO A 23 20.77 7.96 19.17
CA PRO A 23 20.55 8.73 20.42
C PRO A 23 19.91 10.10 20.19
N LYS A 24 19.87 10.59 18.96
CA LYS A 24 19.19 11.82 18.56
C LYS A 24 17.67 11.78 18.81
N ILE A 25 17.06 10.61 18.82
CA ILE A 25 15.62 10.43 19.08
C ILE A 25 15.23 11.03 20.45
N GLY A 26 16.05 10.82 21.48
CA GLY A 26 15.82 11.40 22.81
C GLY A 26 15.79 12.93 22.85
N ARG A 27 16.29 13.62 21.82
CA ARG A 27 16.26 15.09 21.72
C ARG A 27 14.96 15.63 21.13
N LEU A 28 14.10 14.76 20.58
CA LEU A 28 12.81 15.19 20.02
C LEU A 28 11.81 15.65 21.09
N GLY A 29 11.99 15.23 22.36
CA GLY A 29 11.13 15.59 23.47
C GLY A 29 9.75 14.92 23.42
N TYR A 30 9.58 13.89 22.63
CA TYR A 30 8.34 13.10 22.56
C TYR A 30 8.36 11.97 23.59
N ALA A 31 7.20 11.65 24.16
CA ALA A 31 7.01 10.40 24.90
C ALA A 31 6.85 9.28 23.87
N LEU A 32 7.78 8.33 23.91
CA LEU A 32 7.79 7.19 22.97
C LEU A 32 7.60 5.89 23.74
N ASP A 33 6.75 5.05 23.24
CA ASP A 33 6.63 3.64 23.64
C ASP A 33 6.77 2.77 22.40
N HIS A 34 7.06 1.49 22.59
CA HIS A 34 7.28 0.57 21.49
C HIS A 34 6.71 -0.83 21.77
N VAL A 35 6.37 -1.51 20.69
CA VAL A 35 6.02 -2.91 20.70
C VAL A 35 6.66 -3.57 19.49
N GLU A 36 7.17 -4.78 19.68
CA GLU A 36 7.81 -5.55 18.60
C GLU A 36 6.99 -6.81 18.28
N ILE A 37 6.99 -7.20 17.02
CA ILE A 37 6.51 -8.51 16.59
C ILE A 37 7.70 -9.48 16.77
N ASP A 38 7.52 -10.50 17.59
CA ASP A 38 8.53 -11.51 17.87
C ASP A 38 8.10 -12.89 17.32
N PRO A 39 8.91 -13.52 16.45
CA PRO A 39 10.15 -12.99 15.88
C PRO A 39 9.91 -11.84 14.88
N PRO A 40 10.90 -10.97 14.68
CA PRO A 40 10.82 -9.89 13.69
C PRO A 40 10.63 -10.45 12.27
N ILE A 41 9.77 -9.79 11.48
CA ILE A 41 9.36 -10.27 10.16
C ILE A 41 10.23 -9.62 9.09
N ASP A 42 10.87 -10.43 8.23
CA ASP A 42 11.36 -9.94 6.95
C ASP A 42 10.16 -9.55 6.07
N SER A 43 10.20 -8.35 5.48
CA SER A 43 9.08 -7.85 4.67
C SER A 43 8.73 -8.72 3.48
N SER A 44 9.65 -9.53 2.96
CA SER A 44 9.37 -10.53 1.92
C SER A 44 8.44 -11.66 2.39
N ASN A 45 8.33 -11.87 3.70
CA ASN A 45 7.45 -12.86 4.33
C ASN A 45 6.12 -12.25 4.85
N MET A 46 5.86 -10.97 4.59
CA MET A 46 4.60 -10.35 4.96
C MET A 46 3.40 -11.03 4.28
N ASN A 47 2.33 -11.13 5.04
CA ASN A 47 1.07 -11.74 4.58
C ASN A 47 -0.14 -11.06 5.26
N PRO A 48 -1.38 -11.35 4.84
CA PRO A 48 -2.58 -10.72 5.41
C PRO A 48 -2.74 -10.89 6.92
N ALA A 49 -2.28 -11.98 7.52
CA ALA A 49 -2.34 -12.17 8.98
C ALA A 49 -1.43 -11.18 9.72
N HIS A 50 -0.25 -10.91 9.17
CA HIS A 50 0.66 -9.90 9.72
C HIS A 50 0.07 -8.48 9.60
N TRP A 51 -0.60 -8.15 8.49
CA TRP A 51 -1.28 -6.86 8.35
C TRP A 51 -2.39 -6.68 9.39
N ALA A 52 -3.20 -7.74 9.61
CA ALA A 52 -4.22 -7.75 10.64
C ALA A 52 -3.63 -7.59 12.05
N GLN A 53 -2.49 -8.23 12.33
CA GLN A 53 -1.77 -8.09 13.59
C GLN A 53 -1.32 -6.64 13.81
N VAL A 54 -0.66 -6.01 12.83
CA VAL A 54 -0.23 -4.60 12.92
C VAL A 54 -1.43 -3.67 13.09
N ALA A 55 -2.50 -3.86 12.31
CA ALA A 55 -3.72 -3.07 12.43
C ALA A 55 -4.35 -3.20 13.82
N LYS A 56 -4.36 -4.41 14.40
CA LYS A 56 -4.88 -4.65 15.74
C LYS A 56 -4.02 -3.97 16.82
N MET A 57 -2.69 -4.06 16.72
CA MET A 57 -1.78 -3.39 17.66
C MET A 57 -2.01 -1.87 17.65
N ILE A 58 -2.20 -1.25 16.47
CA ILE A 58 -2.51 0.18 16.35
C ILE A 58 -3.87 0.49 16.97
N ALA A 59 -4.89 -0.33 16.69
CA ALA A 59 -6.23 -0.08 17.19
C ALA A 59 -6.35 -0.27 18.71
N ASP A 60 -5.66 -1.27 19.27
CA ASP A 60 -5.65 -1.53 20.71
C ASP A 60 -5.00 -0.38 21.49
N ALA A 61 -4.00 0.30 20.88
CA ALA A 61 -3.28 1.43 21.48
C ALA A 61 -3.83 2.82 21.03
N TYR A 62 -4.93 2.84 20.27
CA TYR A 62 -5.33 4.05 19.56
C TYR A 62 -5.66 5.22 20.47
N ASP A 63 -6.29 4.98 21.61
CA ASP A 63 -6.70 6.04 22.54
C ASP A 63 -5.53 6.54 23.39
N ASP A 64 -4.49 5.73 23.58
CA ASP A 64 -3.37 6.03 24.48
C ASP A 64 -2.27 6.88 23.79
N PHE A 65 -2.20 6.89 22.45
CA PHE A 65 -1.14 7.56 21.70
C PHE A 65 -1.67 8.57 20.69
N ASP A 66 -0.87 9.58 20.44
CA ASP A 66 -1.17 10.67 19.49
C ASP A 66 -0.93 10.31 18.02
N GLY A 67 -0.12 9.29 17.76
CA GLY A 67 0.23 8.81 16.43
C GLY A 67 1.11 7.58 16.48
N PHE A 68 1.28 6.93 15.34
CA PHE A 68 1.94 5.63 15.21
C PHE A 68 3.01 5.67 14.13
N VAL A 69 4.17 5.10 14.43
CA VAL A 69 5.23 4.86 13.45
C VAL A 69 5.45 3.36 13.33
N VAL A 70 5.38 2.83 12.11
CA VAL A 70 5.58 1.41 11.80
C VAL A 70 6.92 1.25 11.09
N LEU A 71 7.89 0.64 11.77
CA LEU A 71 9.17 0.27 11.16
C LEU A 71 8.99 -1.00 10.34
N HIS A 72 9.27 -0.91 9.05
CA HIS A 72 8.96 -1.96 8.09
C HIS A 72 10.09 -2.13 7.06
N GLY A 73 10.36 -3.35 6.63
CA GLY A 73 11.23 -3.60 5.49
C GLY A 73 10.64 -3.02 4.20
N THR A 74 11.48 -2.50 3.31
CA THR A 74 11.02 -1.68 2.18
C THR A 74 10.31 -2.46 1.08
N ASP A 75 10.56 -3.79 0.93
CA ASP A 75 10.11 -4.56 -0.24
C ASP A 75 8.58 -4.63 -0.38
N THR A 76 7.87 -4.80 0.72
CA THR A 76 6.40 -4.90 0.72
C THR A 76 5.70 -3.80 1.50
N MET A 77 6.43 -2.72 1.86
CA MET A 77 5.89 -1.60 2.63
C MET A 77 4.65 -0.98 1.95
N ALA A 78 4.64 -0.85 0.62
CA ALA A 78 3.51 -0.30 -0.13
C ALA A 78 2.25 -1.19 -0.05
N TYR A 79 2.42 -2.51 0.00
CA TYR A 79 1.31 -3.45 0.24
C TYR A 79 0.76 -3.31 1.65
N THR A 80 1.63 -3.28 2.65
CA THR A 80 1.25 -3.10 4.06
C THR A 80 0.55 -1.76 4.27
N ALA A 81 1.08 -0.67 3.72
CA ALA A 81 0.46 0.65 3.81
C ALA A 81 -0.92 0.69 3.13
N SER A 82 -1.07 0.01 1.98
CA SER A 82 -2.37 -0.13 1.30
C SER A 82 -3.36 -0.92 2.16
N ALA A 83 -2.95 -2.07 2.70
CA ALA A 83 -3.79 -2.90 3.55
C ALA A 83 -4.26 -2.16 4.81
N LEU A 84 -3.33 -1.50 5.53
CA LEU A 84 -3.66 -0.70 6.71
C LEU A 84 -4.60 0.47 6.39
N SER A 85 -4.47 1.10 5.21
CA SER A 85 -5.38 2.15 4.75
C SER A 85 -6.83 1.66 4.64
N PHE A 86 -7.05 0.40 4.26
CA PHE A 86 -8.38 -0.20 4.17
C PHE A 86 -8.87 -0.76 5.50
N MET A 87 -7.97 -1.32 6.30
CA MET A 87 -8.30 -1.92 7.60
C MET A 87 -8.66 -0.89 8.66
N LEU A 88 -7.96 0.25 8.72
CA LEU A 88 -8.12 1.27 9.76
C LEU A 88 -9.15 2.32 9.33
N ARG A 89 -10.42 1.91 9.23
CA ARG A 89 -11.51 2.81 8.83
C ARG A 89 -11.78 3.86 9.90
N GLY A 90 -11.97 5.11 9.44
CA GLY A 90 -12.21 6.24 10.35
C GLY A 90 -10.96 6.73 11.08
N LEU A 91 -9.77 6.43 10.55
CA LEU A 91 -8.50 6.86 11.11
C LEU A 91 -8.41 8.40 11.20
N ALA A 92 -8.21 8.93 12.40
CA ALA A 92 -8.06 10.38 12.67
C ALA A 92 -6.69 10.71 13.27
N LYS A 93 -5.78 9.74 13.38
CA LYS A 93 -4.40 9.89 13.84
C LYS A 93 -3.43 9.41 12.79
N PRO A 94 -2.18 9.90 12.74
CA PRO A 94 -1.19 9.46 11.77
C PRO A 94 -0.76 8.02 12.03
N VAL A 95 -0.67 7.23 10.94
CA VAL A 95 0.02 5.94 10.91
C VAL A 95 1.08 6.03 9.83
N ILE A 96 2.33 6.22 10.24
CA ILE A 96 3.44 6.52 9.36
C ILE A 96 4.34 5.28 9.22
N LEU A 97 4.36 4.68 8.05
CA LEU A 97 5.30 3.60 7.75
C LEU A 97 6.63 4.21 7.31
N THR A 98 7.71 3.62 7.80
CA THR A 98 9.08 3.98 7.38
C THR A 98 10.02 2.79 7.51
N GLY A 99 11.24 2.96 7.04
CA GLY A 99 12.28 1.94 7.06
C GLY A 99 13.56 2.48 6.48
N SER A 100 14.43 1.61 6.02
CA SER A 100 15.72 1.98 5.42
C SER A 100 16.09 1.10 4.25
N GLN A 101 16.85 1.65 3.31
CA GLN A 101 17.51 0.88 2.26
C GLN A 101 18.80 0.21 2.76
N LEU A 102 19.50 0.86 3.67
CA LEU A 102 20.69 0.32 4.33
C LEU A 102 20.46 0.20 5.84
N PRO A 103 21.02 -0.82 6.48
CA PRO A 103 20.93 -1.00 7.92
C PRO A 103 21.38 0.24 8.70
N ILE A 104 20.69 0.53 9.81
CA ILE A 104 21.12 1.55 10.76
C ILE A 104 22.48 1.10 11.36
N GLY A 105 23.47 1.98 11.32
CA GLY A 105 24.84 1.69 11.75
C GLY A 105 25.84 1.59 10.59
N GLU A 106 25.36 1.49 9.35
CA GLU A 106 26.22 1.63 8.18
C GLU A 106 26.72 3.07 8.02
N ILE A 107 27.92 3.24 7.38
CA ILE A 107 28.55 4.56 7.18
C ILE A 107 27.62 5.52 6.38
N ARG A 108 26.93 4.97 5.37
CA ARG A 108 25.94 5.70 4.56
C ARG A 108 24.59 5.03 4.72
N GLU A 109 23.82 5.42 5.73
CA GLU A 109 22.51 4.86 6.00
C GLU A 109 21.43 5.97 5.95
N ASP A 110 20.24 5.59 5.60
CA ASP A 110 19.07 6.47 5.50
C ASP A 110 18.07 6.29 6.65
N GLY A 111 18.22 5.20 7.42
CA GLY A 111 17.24 4.79 8.43
C GLY A 111 17.09 5.78 9.59
N THR A 112 18.20 6.38 10.05
CA THR A 112 18.17 7.38 11.11
C THR A 112 17.33 8.59 10.73
N GLU A 113 17.54 9.16 9.55
CA GLU A 113 16.80 10.34 9.10
C GLU A 113 15.33 9.99 8.81
N ASN A 114 15.08 8.87 8.15
CA ASN A 114 13.73 8.39 7.89
C ASN A 114 12.92 8.21 9.17
N LEU A 115 13.51 7.62 10.21
CA LEU A 115 12.85 7.40 11.51
C LEU A 115 12.57 8.72 12.23
N ILE A 116 13.56 9.62 12.34
CA ILE A 116 13.39 10.91 12.99
C ILE A 116 12.28 11.70 12.29
N THR A 117 12.29 11.73 10.98
CA THR A 117 11.28 12.44 10.18
C THR A 117 9.89 11.81 10.37
N ALA A 118 9.78 10.48 10.37
CA ALA A 118 8.51 9.80 10.63
C ALA A 118 7.93 10.12 12.02
N LEU A 119 8.76 10.19 13.05
CA LEU A 119 8.37 10.59 14.41
C LEU A 119 7.89 12.04 14.45
N GLN A 120 8.59 12.96 13.78
CA GLN A 120 8.17 14.35 13.67
C GLN A 120 6.82 14.51 12.98
N ILE A 121 6.58 13.74 11.90
CA ILE A 121 5.29 13.75 11.19
C ILE A 121 4.18 13.18 12.07
N ALA A 122 4.44 12.09 12.80
CA ALA A 122 3.47 11.49 13.70
C ALA A 122 3.08 12.43 14.86
N ALA A 123 4.02 13.27 15.32
CA ALA A 123 3.78 14.25 16.36
C ALA A 123 3.20 15.59 15.85
N ALA A 124 3.21 15.85 14.54
CA ALA A 124 2.82 17.15 13.99
C ALA A 124 1.34 17.47 14.21
N ARG A 125 1.07 18.74 14.53
CA ARG A 125 -0.28 19.25 14.78
C ARG A 125 -0.59 20.45 13.89
N THR A 126 -1.85 20.62 13.58
CA THR A 126 -2.40 21.83 12.96
C THR A 126 -2.51 22.96 13.99
N GLY A 127 -2.77 24.17 13.53
CA GLY A 127 -2.89 25.33 14.43
C GLY A 127 -4.02 25.23 15.45
N ASP A 128 -5.02 24.39 15.23
CA ASP A 128 -6.13 24.06 16.14
C ASP A 128 -5.85 22.83 17.02
N GLY A 129 -4.64 22.27 16.94
CA GLY A 129 -4.20 21.15 17.78
C GLY A 129 -4.56 19.76 17.25
N ALA A 130 -5.25 19.64 16.12
CA ALA A 130 -5.55 18.34 15.50
C ALA A 130 -4.28 17.69 14.90
N PRO A 131 -4.22 16.36 14.75
CA PRO A 131 -3.12 15.72 14.03
C PRO A 131 -2.99 16.27 12.61
N MET A 132 -1.76 16.63 12.21
CA MET A 132 -1.50 17.15 10.86
C MET A 132 -1.83 16.09 9.79
N VAL A 133 -1.45 14.84 10.00
CA VAL A 133 -1.76 13.70 9.13
C VAL A 133 -2.79 12.81 9.81
N GLN A 134 -3.87 12.46 9.10
CA GLN A 134 -4.97 11.64 9.60
C GLN A 134 -5.24 10.47 8.66
N GLU A 135 -4.17 9.84 8.20
CA GLU A 135 -4.20 8.74 7.25
C GLU A 135 -2.97 7.85 7.40
N VAL A 136 -2.99 6.70 6.76
CA VAL A 136 -1.81 5.85 6.59
C VAL A 136 -0.92 6.46 5.51
N ALA A 137 0.35 6.71 5.84
CA ALA A 137 1.30 7.31 4.91
C ALA A 137 2.67 6.62 4.98
N ILE A 138 3.45 6.71 3.91
CA ILE A 138 4.85 6.27 3.86
C ILE A 138 5.74 7.50 3.90
N SER A 139 6.57 7.60 4.94
CA SER A 139 7.64 8.60 5.06
C SER A 139 8.95 7.97 4.62
N PHE A 140 9.46 8.37 3.46
CA PHE A 140 10.70 7.78 2.95
C PHE A 140 11.49 8.76 2.08
N GLY A 141 12.79 8.90 2.36
CA GLY A 141 13.63 9.86 1.68
C GLY A 141 13.12 11.29 1.91
N ARG A 142 12.78 11.99 0.83
CA ARG A 142 12.39 13.41 0.90
C ARG A 142 10.88 13.66 0.80
N HIS A 143 10.05 12.62 0.85
CA HIS A 143 8.63 12.76 0.61
C HIS A 143 7.77 11.93 1.56
N LEU A 144 6.63 12.51 1.93
CA LEU A 144 5.53 11.80 2.56
C LEU A 144 4.52 11.40 1.48
N TRP A 145 4.30 10.11 1.31
CA TRP A 145 3.39 9.56 0.33
C TRP A 145 2.11 9.03 0.98
N ARG A 146 0.95 9.20 0.34
CA ARG A 146 -0.24 8.47 0.75
C ARG A 146 0.00 6.97 0.62
N GLY A 147 -0.27 6.20 1.69
CA GLY A 147 0.15 4.80 1.78
C GLY A 147 -0.35 3.91 0.66
N ASN A 148 -1.59 4.09 0.22
CA ASN A 148 -2.23 3.31 -0.84
C ASN A 148 -2.09 3.92 -2.25
N ARG A 149 -1.20 4.91 -2.41
CA ARG A 149 -0.83 5.53 -3.69
C ARG A 149 0.64 5.34 -4.04
N ALA A 150 1.42 4.84 -3.09
CA ALA A 150 2.85 4.66 -3.22
C ALA A 150 3.21 3.27 -3.75
N MET A 151 4.35 3.19 -4.42
CA MET A 151 4.99 1.95 -4.86
C MET A 151 6.49 2.03 -4.66
N LYS A 152 7.14 0.87 -4.44
CA LYS A 152 8.61 0.79 -4.42
C LYS A 152 9.13 0.79 -5.85
N VAL A 153 9.96 1.77 -6.20
CA VAL A 153 10.46 1.99 -7.57
C VAL A 153 11.96 1.78 -7.71
N SER A 154 12.66 1.59 -6.60
CA SER A 154 14.11 1.33 -6.64
C SER A 154 14.53 0.41 -5.51
N SER A 155 15.44 -0.51 -5.82
CA SER A 155 16.13 -1.36 -4.84
C SER A 155 17.45 -0.78 -4.36
N THR A 156 17.95 0.31 -4.95
CA THR A 156 19.30 0.84 -4.72
C THR A 156 19.32 2.34 -4.39
N ASN A 157 18.22 3.07 -4.60
CA ASN A 157 18.15 4.51 -4.35
C ASN A 157 17.53 4.77 -2.98
N PHE A 158 18.03 5.76 -2.23
CA PHE A 158 17.41 6.22 -1.00
C PHE A 158 16.02 6.82 -1.23
N GLY A 159 15.74 7.42 -2.39
CA GLY A 159 14.39 7.74 -2.85
C GLY A 159 13.67 6.52 -3.42
N ALA A 160 13.46 5.49 -2.61
CA ALA A 160 13.00 4.18 -3.06
C ALA A 160 11.50 4.11 -3.41
N PHE A 161 10.72 5.09 -2.99
CA PHE A 161 9.26 5.11 -3.20
C PHE A 161 8.84 6.29 -4.08
N ALA A 162 7.78 6.10 -4.86
CA ALA A 162 7.12 7.13 -5.63
C ALA A 162 5.60 6.93 -5.66
N SER A 163 4.88 8.01 -5.94
CA SER A 163 3.46 8.01 -6.24
C SER A 163 3.26 8.83 -7.51
N TYR A 164 2.93 8.17 -8.61
CA TYR A 164 2.89 8.82 -9.92
C TYR A 164 1.53 9.47 -10.22
N ASN A 165 0.47 8.97 -9.61
CA ASN A 165 -0.91 9.43 -9.85
C ASN A 165 -1.46 10.30 -8.71
N TYR A 166 -0.67 10.53 -7.66
CA TYR A 166 -1.05 11.39 -6.55
C TYR A 166 0.18 12.13 -6.02
N PRO A 167 0.12 13.47 -5.86
CA PRO A 167 1.28 14.22 -5.37
C PRO A 167 1.69 13.81 -3.96
N PRO A 168 2.95 14.03 -3.56
CA PRO A 168 3.36 13.82 -2.17
C PRO A 168 2.55 14.68 -1.21
N LEU A 169 2.26 14.16 -0.02
CA LEU A 169 1.53 14.84 1.05
C LEU A 169 2.40 15.91 1.74
N ALA A 170 3.71 15.70 1.73
CA ALA A 170 4.69 16.67 2.20
C ALA A 170 6.04 16.49 1.49
N ASP A 171 6.78 17.57 1.41
CA ASP A 171 8.19 17.60 1.05
C ASP A 171 9.03 17.77 2.33
N MET A 172 10.07 16.96 2.48
CA MET A 172 10.88 16.83 3.71
C MET A 172 12.34 17.18 3.39
N ASP A 173 12.67 18.46 3.58
CA ASP A 173 14.03 19.01 3.47
C ASP A 173 14.48 19.54 4.85
N LEU A 174 14.97 20.78 4.93
CA LEU A 174 15.27 21.43 6.22
C LEU A 174 14.01 21.60 7.08
N HIS A 175 12.87 21.71 6.44
CA HIS A 175 11.56 21.79 7.07
C HIS A 175 10.61 20.80 6.38
N ILE A 176 9.64 20.30 7.13
CA ILE A 176 8.55 19.49 6.58
C ILE A 176 7.46 20.46 6.11
N VAL A 177 7.24 20.50 4.80
CA VAL A 177 6.25 21.37 4.16
C VAL A 177 5.06 20.53 3.71
N TYR A 178 3.96 20.61 4.44
CA TYR A 178 2.74 19.85 4.14
C TYR A 178 1.92 20.49 3.03
N ARG A 179 1.35 19.64 2.18
CA ARG A 179 0.36 20.02 1.16
C ARG A 179 -1.05 19.78 1.73
N GLU A 180 -1.47 20.62 2.65
CA GLU A 180 -2.65 20.43 3.50
C GLU A 180 -3.93 20.08 2.73
N ARG A 181 -4.10 20.62 1.51
CA ARG A 181 -5.27 20.34 0.64
C ARG A 181 -5.32 18.89 0.16
N LEU A 182 -4.21 18.16 0.19
CA LEU A 182 -4.11 16.77 -0.22
C LEU A 182 -4.29 15.80 0.94
N LEU A 183 -4.14 16.27 2.19
CA LEU A 183 -4.26 15.44 3.37
C LEU A 183 -5.72 15.00 3.58
N ALA A 184 -5.90 13.73 3.91
CA ALA A 184 -7.21 13.21 4.27
C ALA A 184 -7.69 13.89 5.57
N ARG A 185 -9.00 14.20 5.60
CA ARG A 185 -9.69 14.76 6.76
C ARG A 185 -10.96 13.94 7.00
N PRO A 186 -10.96 13.03 7.96
CA PRO A 186 -12.19 12.33 8.33
C PRO A 186 -13.25 13.33 8.81
N ALA A 187 -14.53 12.98 8.65
CA ALA A 187 -15.59 13.80 9.19
C ALA A 187 -15.45 13.92 10.72
N ALA A 188 -15.78 15.10 11.26
CA ALA A 188 -15.69 15.34 12.70
C ALA A 188 -16.51 14.30 13.47
N GLY A 189 -15.93 13.74 14.52
CA GLY A 189 -16.56 12.71 15.35
C GLY A 189 -16.55 11.30 14.75
N THR A 190 -15.88 11.07 13.63
CA THR A 190 -15.68 9.70 13.11
C THR A 190 -14.80 8.92 14.07
N ALA A 191 -15.33 7.81 14.60
CA ALA A 191 -14.56 6.89 15.42
C ALA A 191 -13.78 5.89 14.56
N LEU A 192 -12.62 5.44 15.06
CA LEU A 192 -11.90 4.34 14.45
C LEU A 192 -12.75 3.07 14.49
N ALA A 193 -12.97 2.45 13.35
CA ALA A 193 -13.73 1.22 13.19
C ALA A 193 -12.92 0.21 12.36
N PRO A 194 -11.96 -0.50 12.96
CA PRO A 194 -11.03 -1.35 12.23
C PRO A 194 -11.72 -2.61 11.70
N LEU A 195 -11.33 -3.02 10.50
CA LEU A 195 -11.83 -4.21 9.80
C LEU A 195 -10.63 -5.09 9.43
N TYR A 196 -10.35 -6.10 10.23
CA TYR A 196 -9.11 -6.89 10.15
C TYR A 196 -9.15 -8.02 9.12
N ALA A 197 -10.34 -8.48 8.73
CA ALA A 197 -10.48 -9.63 7.86
C ALA A 197 -9.97 -9.33 6.45
N MET A 198 -9.14 -10.22 5.95
CA MET A 198 -8.60 -10.22 4.58
C MET A 198 -8.77 -11.62 3.99
N ASP A 199 -9.04 -11.68 2.69
CA ASP A 199 -9.13 -12.93 1.94
C ASP A 199 -8.02 -12.95 0.88
N ASP A 200 -7.10 -13.88 0.97
CA ASP A 200 -5.94 -14.00 0.10
C ASP A 200 -6.23 -14.63 -1.26
N ALA A 201 -7.48 -14.95 -1.55
CA ALA A 201 -7.95 -15.55 -2.80
C ALA A 201 -7.87 -14.58 -4.01
N VAL A 202 -6.72 -13.92 -4.19
CA VAL A 202 -6.44 -12.96 -5.27
C VAL A 202 -5.21 -13.41 -6.05
N ALA A 203 -5.35 -13.53 -7.38
CA ALA A 203 -4.26 -13.82 -8.29
C ALA A 203 -3.86 -12.57 -9.10
N VAL A 204 -2.68 -12.61 -9.72
CA VAL A 204 -2.20 -11.57 -10.65
C VAL A 204 -1.87 -12.22 -11.98
N ALA A 205 -2.40 -11.67 -13.07
CA ALA A 205 -2.10 -12.06 -14.43
C ALA A 205 -1.36 -10.91 -15.13
N PHE A 206 -0.18 -11.20 -15.67
CA PHE A 206 0.69 -10.20 -16.30
C PHE A 206 0.76 -10.44 -17.82
N LEU A 207 0.29 -9.47 -18.62
CA LEU A 207 0.34 -9.55 -20.08
C LEU A 207 1.72 -9.13 -20.60
N TYR A 208 2.19 -9.79 -21.63
CA TYR A 208 3.40 -9.43 -22.38
C TYR A 208 3.23 -9.84 -23.87
N PRO A 209 3.93 -9.19 -24.81
CA PRO A 209 3.86 -9.58 -26.22
C PRO A 209 4.32 -11.02 -26.42
N GLY A 210 3.48 -11.83 -27.09
CA GLY A 210 3.73 -13.25 -27.31
C GLY A 210 3.21 -14.18 -26.19
N ILE A 211 2.47 -13.66 -25.21
CA ILE A 211 1.76 -14.52 -24.25
C ILE A 211 0.77 -15.42 -25.00
N THR A 212 0.72 -16.67 -24.60
CA THR A 212 -0.20 -17.66 -25.18
C THR A 212 -1.36 -17.93 -24.23
N GLU A 213 -2.45 -18.49 -24.77
CA GLU A 213 -3.58 -18.96 -23.96
C GLU A 213 -3.12 -19.95 -22.88
N ALA A 214 -2.25 -20.89 -23.22
CA ALA A 214 -1.73 -21.89 -22.30
C ALA A 214 -0.99 -21.27 -21.11
N ALA A 215 -0.30 -20.16 -21.31
CA ALA A 215 0.41 -19.43 -20.24
C ALA A 215 -0.50 -18.54 -19.40
N LEU A 216 -1.55 -17.96 -20.00
CA LEU A 216 -2.45 -17.02 -19.32
C LEU A 216 -3.60 -17.73 -18.59
N ARG A 217 -4.12 -18.83 -19.15
CA ARG A 217 -5.26 -19.58 -18.58
C ARG A 217 -5.08 -19.97 -17.11
N PRO A 218 -3.95 -20.56 -16.66
CA PRO A 218 -3.78 -20.90 -15.26
C PRO A 218 -3.73 -19.66 -14.33
N GLN A 219 -3.40 -18.48 -14.84
CA GLN A 219 -3.40 -17.24 -14.06
C GLN A 219 -4.83 -16.69 -13.90
N LEU A 220 -5.59 -16.62 -15.01
CA LEU A 220 -6.97 -16.11 -14.98
C LEU A 220 -7.94 -17.08 -14.29
N LEU A 221 -7.74 -18.37 -14.48
CA LEU A 221 -8.56 -19.43 -13.89
C LEU A 221 -7.91 -20.08 -12.67
N ALA A 222 -6.98 -19.37 -12.00
CA ALA A 222 -6.27 -19.88 -10.82
C ALA A 222 -7.26 -20.53 -9.82
N PRO A 223 -7.05 -21.82 -9.45
CA PRO A 223 -7.92 -22.50 -8.51
C PRO A 223 -7.99 -21.78 -7.17
N GLY A 224 -9.20 -21.64 -6.62
CA GLY A 224 -9.42 -20.96 -5.35
C GLY A 224 -9.40 -19.43 -5.43
N ALA A 225 -8.85 -18.81 -6.48
CA ALA A 225 -8.88 -17.35 -6.60
C ALA A 225 -10.31 -16.84 -6.89
N LYS A 226 -10.75 -15.87 -6.11
CA LYS A 226 -12.00 -15.12 -6.27
C LYS A 226 -11.84 -13.91 -7.17
N ALA A 227 -10.62 -13.36 -7.24
CA ALA A 227 -10.29 -12.23 -8.11
C ALA A 227 -8.96 -12.40 -8.82
N VAL A 228 -8.82 -11.66 -9.94
CA VAL A 228 -7.57 -11.56 -10.69
C VAL A 228 -7.29 -10.09 -11.00
N VAL A 229 -6.12 -9.60 -10.62
CA VAL A 229 -5.59 -8.33 -11.10
C VAL A 229 -4.92 -8.58 -12.44
N LEU A 230 -5.53 -8.11 -13.53
CA LEU A 230 -5.02 -8.23 -14.90
C LEU A 230 -4.16 -7.02 -15.23
N ARG A 231 -2.84 -7.23 -15.33
CA ARG A 231 -1.85 -6.20 -15.66
C ARG A 231 -1.76 -6.02 -17.18
N THR A 232 -2.32 -4.92 -17.68
CA THR A 232 -2.48 -4.61 -19.10
C THR A 232 -1.55 -3.51 -19.60
N PHE A 233 -1.55 -3.20 -20.90
CA PHE A 233 -0.67 -2.23 -21.53
C PHE A 233 -1.27 -0.81 -21.53
N GLY A 234 -0.42 0.20 -21.49
CA GLY A 234 -0.82 1.61 -21.68
C GLY A 234 -2.05 1.99 -20.85
N ALA A 235 -3.07 2.54 -21.48
CA ALA A 235 -4.31 2.97 -20.82
C ALA A 235 -5.34 1.82 -20.59
N GLY A 236 -4.86 0.60 -20.38
CA GLY A 236 -5.72 -0.56 -20.13
C GLY A 236 -5.91 -1.47 -21.34
N ASN A 237 -5.02 -1.37 -22.34
CA ASN A 237 -5.10 -2.14 -23.57
C ASN A 237 -4.64 -3.60 -23.37
N ALA A 238 -5.28 -4.51 -24.12
CA ALA A 238 -5.01 -5.94 -24.10
C ALA A 238 -5.11 -6.52 -25.52
N PRO A 239 -4.70 -7.80 -25.74
CA PRO A 239 -4.92 -8.48 -27.02
C PRO A 239 -6.39 -8.47 -27.45
N THR A 240 -6.63 -8.47 -28.77
CA THR A 240 -7.99 -8.47 -29.37
C THR A 240 -8.37 -9.80 -29.97
N GLU A 241 -7.47 -10.78 -29.91
CA GLU A 241 -7.72 -12.12 -30.40
C GLU A 241 -8.84 -12.79 -29.61
N THR A 242 -9.66 -13.57 -30.34
CA THR A 242 -10.85 -14.23 -29.78
C THR A 242 -10.52 -15.12 -28.58
N TRP A 243 -9.41 -15.88 -28.66
CA TRP A 243 -8.99 -16.73 -27.53
C TRP A 243 -8.80 -15.95 -26.22
N PHE A 244 -8.29 -14.70 -26.32
CA PHE A 244 -8.04 -13.88 -25.14
C PHE A 244 -9.35 -13.36 -24.53
N THR A 245 -10.24 -12.80 -25.38
CA THR A 245 -11.54 -12.28 -24.91
C THR A 245 -12.43 -13.40 -24.38
N ASP A 246 -12.41 -14.58 -24.99
CA ASP A 246 -13.15 -15.75 -24.52
C ASP A 246 -12.63 -16.25 -23.18
N LEU A 247 -11.30 -16.30 -22.99
CA LEU A 247 -10.69 -16.70 -21.73
C LEU A 247 -11.02 -15.72 -20.60
N VAL A 248 -11.01 -14.41 -20.87
CA VAL A 248 -11.42 -13.39 -19.89
C VAL A 248 -12.91 -13.55 -19.55
N ALA A 249 -13.77 -13.73 -20.56
CA ALA A 249 -15.19 -13.97 -20.32
C ALA A 249 -15.46 -15.26 -19.54
N GLU A 250 -14.67 -16.32 -19.80
CA GLU A 250 -14.72 -17.57 -19.02
C GLU A 250 -14.39 -17.32 -17.54
N ALA A 251 -13.35 -16.54 -17.24
CA ALA A 251 -12.98 -16.20 -15.86
C ALA A 251 -14.08 -15.42 -15.15
N VAL A 252 -14.65 -14.40 -15.79
CA VAL A 252 -15.77 -13.62 -15.26
C VAL A 252 -17.02 -14.50 -15.11
N GLY A 253 -17.33 -15.34 -16.12
CA GLY A 253 -18.45 -16.28 -16.08
C GLY A 253 -18.31 -17.34 -14.97
N ALA A 254 -17.08 -17.67 -14.57
CA ALA A 254 -16.79 -18.52 -13.41
C ALA A 254 -16.95 -17.77 -12.06
N GLY A 255 -17.44 -16.55 -12.06
CA GLY A 255 -17.69 -15.74 -10.87
C GLY A 255 -16.47 -14.99 -10.32
N LYS A 256 -15.37 -14.91 -11.07
CA LYS A 256 -14.19 -14.16 -10.64
C LYS A 256 -14.35 -12.67 -10.93
N VAL A 257 -13.87 -11.83 -10.03
CA VAL A 257 -13.73 -10.38 -10.27
C VAL A 257 -12.39 -10.14 -10.97
N VAL A 258 -12.41 -9.78 -12.25
CA VAL A 258 -11.21 -9.44 -13.01
C VAL A 258 -11.07 -7.93 -13.02
N VAL A 259 -9.96 -7.42 -12.46
CA VAL A 259 -9.69 -5.98 -12.35
C VAL A 259 -8.54 -5.62 -13.28
N ASN A 260 -8.80 -4.71 -14.23
CA ASN A 260 -7.81 -4.19 -15.15
C ASN A 260 -6.96 -3.11 -14.48
N VAL A 261 -5.65 -3.32 -14.38
CA VAL A 261 -4.66 -2.37 -13.85
C VAL A 261 -3.53 -2.20 -14.86
N THR A 262 -3.20 -0.97 -15.20
CA THR A 262 -2.12 -0.71 -16.16
C THR A 262 -0.75 -1.16 -15.62
N GLN A 263 0.13 -1.58 -16.54
CA GLN A 263 1.55 -1.80 -16.24
C GLN A 263 2.34 -0.48 -16.13
N CYS A 264 1.80 0.60 -16.68
CA CYS A 264 2.43 1.91 -16.58
C CYS A 264 2.39 2.42 -15.13
N PRO A 265 3.48 2.96 -14.60
CA PRO A 265 3.50 3.52 -13.25
C PRO A 265 2.66 4.79 -13.12
N ALA A 266 2.49 5.55 -14.22
CA ALA A 266 1.69 6.78 -14.30
C ALA A 266 0.51 6.61 -15.26
N GLY A 267 -0.58 7.32 -14.98
CA GLY A 267 -1.84 7.20 -15.71
C GLY A 267 -2.73 6.10 -15.14
N GLY A 268 -3.78 5.75 -15.86
CA GLY A 268 -4.76 4.77 -15.40
C GLY A 268 -5.44 4.06 -16.56
N VAL A 269 -6.44 3.27 -16.23
CA VAL A 269 -7.28 2.55 -17.19
C VAL A 269 -8.39 3.47 -17.67
N GLU A 270 -8.41 3.76 -18.97
CA GLU A 270 -9.42 4.57 -19.65
C GLU A 270 -10.30 3.69 -20.53
N GLU A 271 -11.37 3.14 -19.98
CA GLU A 271 -12.22 2.12 -20.63
C GLU A 271 -12.83 2.56 -21.96
N LYS A 272 -13.14 3.86 -22.13
CA LYS A 272 -13.86 4.37 -23.31
C LYS A 272 -12.97 4.92 -24.42
N ARG A 273 -11.64 4.93 -24.24
CA ARG A 273 -10.74 5.59 -25.18
C ARG A 273 -10.33 4.70 -26.36
N TYR A 274 -10.32 3.39 -26.17
CA TYR A 274 -9.85 2.43 -27.17
C TYR A 274 -10.82 1.25 -27.28
N ALA A 275 -10.97 0.71 -28.50
CA ALA A 275 -11.82 -0.47 -28.79
C ALA A 275 -11.46 -1.70 -27.95
N THR A 276 -10.20 -1.83 -27.56
CA THR A 276 -9.71 -2.91 -26.67
C THR A 276 -10.20 -2.79 -25.25
N GLY A 277 -10.29 -1.57 -24.71
CA GLY A 277 -10.88 -1.33 -23.39
C GLY A 277 -12.39 -1.62 -23.35
N ASP A 278 -13.10 -1.29 -24.45
CA ASP A 278 -14.52 -1.59 -24.61
C ASP A 278 -14.78 -3.12 -24.66
N ALA A 279 -13.89 -3.91 -25.28
CA ALA A 279 -13.99 -5.37 -25.31
C ALA A 279 -13.86 -5.99 -23.89
N LEU A 280 -12.89 -5.53 -23.09
CA LEU A 280 -12.73 -5.98 -21.71
C LEU A 280 -13.91 -5.60 -20.83
N ALA A 281 -14.43 -4.37 -20.95
CA ALA A 281 -15.60 -3.91 -20.21
C ALA A 281 -16.83 -4.75 -20.57
N LYS A 282 -17.05 -5.08 -21.87
CA LYS A 282 -18.12 -5.97 -22.31
C LYS A 282 -17.98 -7.40 -21.78
N ALA A 283 -16.76 -7.87 -21.56
CA ALA A 283 -16.50 -9.15 -20.93
C ALA A 283 -16.71 -9.13 -19.40
N GLY A 284 -17.05 -7.96 -18.82
CA GLY A 284 -17.30 -7.81 -17.38
C GLY A 284 -16.04 -7.53 -16.55
N VAL A 285 -14.94 -7.12 -17.18
CA VAL A 285 -13.73 -6.68 -16.48
C VAL A 285 -13.96 -5.31 -15.84
N VAL A 286 -13.51 -5.15 -14.62
CA VAL A 286 -13.66 -3.93 -13.83
C VAL A 286 -12.43 -3.04 -13.99
N SER A 287 -12.63 -1.74 -14.17
CA SER A 287 -11.51 -0.79 -14.16
C SER A 287 -10.87 -0.67 -12.78
N GLY A 288 -9.55 -0.78 -12.74
CA GLY A 288 -8.74 -0.41 -11.58
C GLY A 288 -8.46 1.10 -11.50
N CYS A 289 -8.99 1.89 -12.44
CA CYS A 289 -8.75 3.32 -12.53
C CYS A 289 -7.24 3.64 -12.55
N ASP A 290 -6.78 4.49 -11.66
CA ASP A 290 -5.38 4.88 -11.49
C ASP A 290 -4.73 4.26 -10.24
N MET A 291 -5.32 3.19 -9.69
CA MET A 291 -4.75 2.47 -8.54
C MET A 291 -3.39 1.85 -8.87
N THR A 292 -2.53 1.80 -7.87
CA THR A 292 -1.34 0.93 -7.92
C THR A 292 -1.76 -0.54 -7.87
N CYS A 293 -0.89 -1.43 -8.34
CA CYS A 293 -1.13 -2.88 -8.24
C CYS A 293 -1.28 -3.32 -6.78
N GLU A 294 -0.44 -2.77 -5.90
CA GLU A 294 -0.43 -3.01 -4.46
C GLU A 294 -1.78 -2.64 -3.83
N ALA A 295 -2.29 -1.45 -4.17
CA ALA A 295 -3.59 -1.00 -3.67
C ALA A 295 -4.74 -1.86 -4.21
N ALA A 296 -4.72 -2.23 -5.49
CA ALA A 296 -5.76 -3.06 -6.09
C ALA A 296 -5.81 -4.46 -5.45
N ILE A 297 -4.65 -5.09 -5.22
CA ILE A 297 -4.56 -6.38 -4.53
C ILE A 297 -5.08 -6.27 -3.09
N ALA A 298 -4.57 -5.31 -2.32
CA ALA A 298 -4.97 -5.14 -0.92
C ALA A 298 -6.47 -4.80 -0.79
N LYS A 299 -7.02 -3.99 -1.71
CA LYS A 299 -8.44 -3.65 -1.75
C LYS A 299 -9.32 -4.87 -2.02
N LEU A 300 -8.95 -5.71 -3.01
CA LEU A 300 -9.65 -6.97 -3.29
C LEU A 300 -9.64 -7.91 -2.10
N MET A 301 -8.48 -8.14 -1.50
CA MET A 301 -8.32 -8.96 -0.31
C MET A 301 -9.19 -8.44 0.85
N HIS A 302 -9.20 -7.11 1.05
CA HIS A 302 -10.01 -6.48 2.08
C HIS A 302 -11.51 -6.68 1.82
N LEU A 303 -12.00 -6.38 0.62
CA LEU A 303 -13.41 -6.46 0.29
C LEU A 303 -13.96 -7.89 0.41
N PHE A 304 -13.24 -8.88 -0.10
CA PHE A 304 -13.62 -10.29 0.07
C PHE A 304 -13.52 -10.75 1.53
N GLY A 305 -12.55 -10.25 2.28
CA GLY A 305 -12.41 -10.49 3.71
C GLY A 305 -13.61 -9.98 4.53
N GLN A 306 -14.31 -8.95 4.05
CA GLN A 306 -15.55 -8.46 4.66
C GLN A 306 -16.79 -9.29 4.25
N GLY A 307 -16.62 -10.37 3.48
CA GLY A 307 -17.71 -11.26 3.08
C GLY A 307 -18.57 -10.72 1.93
N LEU A 308 -18.10 -9.70 1.20
CA LEU A 308 -18.82 -9.14 0.06
C LEU A 308 -18.86 -10.14 -1.10
N SER A 309 -19.99 -10.19 -1.81
CA SER A 309 -20.14 -10.95 -3.04
C SER A 309 -19.29 -10.37 -4.18
N ALA A 310 -19.02 -11.18 -5.21
CA ALA A 310 -18.25 -10.74 -6.38
C ALA A 310 -18.86 -9.48 -7.03
N THR A 311 -20.18 -9.36 -7.09
CA THR A 311 -20.88 -8.18 -7.65
C THR A 311 -20.64 -6.93 -6.78
N GLU A 312 -20.72 -7.06 -5.47
CA GLU A 312 -20.47 -5.96 -4.54
C GLU A 312 -18.99 -5.53 -4.58
N VAL A 313 -18.07 -6.49 -4.64
CA VAL A 313 -16.62 -6.23 -4.79
C VAL A 313 -16.37 -5.49 -6.09
N ALA A 314 -16.89 -5.97 -7.23
CA ALA A 314 -16.75 -5.32 -8.52
C ALA A 314 -17.22 -3.86 -8.50
N ALA A 315 -18.37 -3.59 -7.89
CA ALA A 315 -18.91 -2.23 -7.74
C ALA A 315 -18.06 -1.37 -6.79
N ALA A 316 -17.48 -1.95 -5.73
CA ALA A 316 -16.64 -1.23 -4.78
C ALA A 316 -15.25 -0.91 -5.33
N MET A 317 -14.72 -1.69 -6.28
CA MET A 317 -13.40 -1.46 -6.87
C MET A 317 -13.30 -0.11 -7.58
N THR A 318 -14.38 0.40 -8.16
CA THR A 318 -14.40 1.69 -8.88
C THR A 318 -14.69 2.90 -7.99
N ARG A 319 -14.84 2.71 -6.69
CA ARG A 319 -15.11 3.78 -5.72
C ARG A 319 -13.97 3.89 -4.71
N PRO A 320 -13.53 5.11 -4.35
CA PRO A 320 -12.47 5.26 -3.34
C PRO A 320 -12.99 4.85 -1.96
N LEU A 321 -12.22 4.06 -1.25
CA LEU A 321 -12.44 3.69 0.15
C LEU A 321 -11.57 4.51 1.10
N ALA A 322 -10.32 4.75 0.70
CA ALA A 322 -9.31 5.42 1.49
C ALA A 322 -8.41 6.35 0.61
N GLY A 323 -8.94 6.83 -0.50
CA GLY A 323 -8.23 7.72 -1.42
C GLY A 323 -7.24 7.02 -2.35
N GLU A 324 -7.38 5.71 -2.55
CA GLU A 324 -6.51 4.87 -3.38
C GLU A 324 -6.67 5.09 -4.89
N LEU A 325 -7.75 5.71 -5.32
CA LEU A 325 -8.01 6.05 -6.71
C LEU A 325 -8.56 7.48 -6.84
N THR A 326 -8.38 8.06 -8.02
CA THR A 326 -8.92 9.37 -8.37
C THR A 326 -10.32 9.19 -8.97
N VAL A 327 -11.30 9.92 -8.44
CA VAL A 327 -12.63 10.02 -9.05
C VAL A 327 -12.56 11.11 -10.10
N GLY A 328 -12.90 10.80 -11.34
CA GLY A 328 -13.05 11.83 -12.38
C GLY A 328 -14.13 12.85 -11.97
N GLU A 329 -13.86 14.12 -12.26
CA GLU A 329 -14.85 15.19 -12.15
C GLU A 329 -15.99 14.98 -13.13
#